data_e3e3a763fd024fc861f2ff5396bd6614
#
_entry.id   e3e3a763fd024fc861f2ff5396bd6614
#
_cell.length_a   1.000
_cell.length_b   1.000
_cell.length_c   1.000
_cell.angle_alpha   90.00
_cell.angle_beta   90.00
_cell.angle_gamma   90.00
#
_symmetry.space_group_name_H-M   'P 1'
#
loop_
_entity.id
_entity.type
_entity.pdbx_description
1 polymer ?
#
loop_
_entity_poly.entity_id
_entity_poly.type
_entity_poly.pdbx_seq_one_letter_code
_entity_poly.pdbx_strand_id
1 'polypeptide(L)'
;IRLGSPQELLELLNRGELHALFLRTAAREPSGLQERILGEDKLELIMREDLDPAPELNEVPIERLEGVPMCLLRSDDLWSYNDFLVQECQRSGFTPNVTCHCYDTPMAMQMVLSGFGISFLPKSILSTHPGAPLKAKPVRGLPIRSYAVLAWNSAVLSAPCVQRFVEEKMT
;
A
#
# COMPACT_ATOMS: atom_id res chain seq x y z
N ILE A 1 -9.65 19.46 1.12
CA ILE A 1 -9.13 18.10 1.16
C ILE A 1 -10.32 17.15 1.07
N ARG A 2 -10.24 16.18 0.17
CA ARG A 2 -11.24 15.13 0.01
C ARG A 2 -10.54 13.76 0.17
N LEU A 3 -11.20 12.82 0.81
CA LEU A 3 -10.77 11.44 0.95
C LEU A 3 -11.71 10.56 0.13
N GLY A 4 -11.17 9.53 -0.50
CA GLY A 4 -11.93 8.59 -1.32
C GLY A 4 -11.04 7.47 -1.84
N SER A 5 -11.62 6.55 -2.60
CA SER A 5 -10.82 5.53 -3.29
C SER A 5 -9.93 6.17 -4.37
N PRO A 6 -8.78 5.55 -4.72
CA PRO A 6 -7.93 6.03 -5.79
C PRO A 6 -8.68 6.24 -7.11
N GLN A 7 -9.57 5.33 -7.46
CA GLN A 7 -10.36 5.42 -8.68
C GLN A 7 -11.30 6.64 -8.66
N GLU A 8 -12.08 6.83 -7.58
CA GLU A 8 -12.95 7.99 -7.41
C GLU A 8 -12.16 9.30 -7.50
N LEU A 9 -11.03 9.38 -6.80
CA LEU A 9 -10.19 10.58 -6.77
C LEU A 9 -9.56 10.88 -8.14
N LEU A 10 -9.17 9.85 -8.90
CA LEU A 10 -8.68 9.99 -10.28
C LEU A 10 -9.77 10.51 -11.23
N GLU A 11 -10.99 10.01 -11.12
CA GLU A 11 -12.11 10.52 -11.90
C GLU A 11 -12.38 12.00 -11.62
N LEU A 12 -12.35 12.41 -10.35
CA LEU A 12 -12.52 13.81 -9.95
C LEU A 12 -11.37 14.71 -10.44
N LEU A 13 -10.14 14.18 -10.41
CA LEU A 13 -8.99 14.89 -10.96
C LEU A 13 -9.12 15.10 -12.47
N ASN A 14 -9.55 14.07 -13.22
CA ASN A 14 -9.78 14.14 -14.65
C ASN A 14 -10.92 15.09 -15.03
N ARG A 15 -11.94 15.22 -14.18
CA ARG A 15 -13.04 16.19 -14.37
C ARG A 15 -12.66 17.62 -13.97
N GLY A 16 -11.47 17.82 -13.38
CA GLY A 16 -11.03 19.13 -12.88
C GLY A 16 -11.70 19.55 -11.56
N GLU A 17 -12.39 18.64 -10.89
CA GLU A 17 -12.98 18.87 -9.57
C GLU A 17 -11.93 18.78 -8.46
N LEU A 18 -10.80 18.11 -8.73
CA LEU A 18 -9.59 18.12 -7.92
C LEU A 18 -8.43 18.70 -8.75
N HIS A 19 -7.52 19.36 -8.07
CA HIS A 19 -6.34 19.95 -8.70
C HIS A 19 -5.10 19.08 -8.61
N ALA A 20 -4.97 18.34 -7.52
CA ALA A 20 -3.88 17.39 -7.27
C ALA A 20 -4.36 16.25 -6.38
N LEU A 21 -3.66 15.14 -6.43
CA LEU A 21 -4.00 13.90 -5.77
C LEU A 21 -2.75 13.30 -5.13
N PHE A 22 -2.84 12.96 -3.84
CA PHE A 22 -1.86 12.12 -3.17
C PHE A 22 -2.35 10.68 -3.15
N LEU A 23 -1.52 9.76 -3.62
CA LEU A 23 -1.82 8.34 -3.59
C LEU A 23 -0.58 7.50 -3.27
N ARG A 24 -0.81 6.25 -2.88
CA ARG A 24 0.23 5.22 -2.83
C ARG A 24 -0.03 4.19 -3.93
N THR A 25 1.03 3.80 -4.64
CA THR A 25 0.96 2.82 -5.72
C THR A 25 2.16 1.87 -5.69
N ALA A 26 1.99 0.63 -6.16
CA ALA A 26 3.07 -0.33 -6.37
C ALA A 26 3.68 -0.23 -7.78
N ALA A 27 2.99 0.37 -8.72
CA ALA A 27 3.41 0.50 -10.11
C ALA A 27 3.22 1.91 -10.62
N ARG A 28 4.04 2.31 -11.57
CA ARG A 28 3.77 3.49 -12.38
C ARG A 28 2.81 3.09 -13.49
N GLU A 29 1.60 3.60 -13.43
CA GLU A 29 0.67 3.45 -14.53
C GLU A 29 0.71 4.68 -15.44
N PRO A 30 0.64 4.52 -16.76
CA PRO A 30 0.53 5.63 -17.69
C PRO A 30 -0.87 6.24 -17.58
N SER A 31 -1.08 7.08 -16.60
CA SER A 31 -2.39 7.73 -16.36
C SER A 31 -2.62 8.98 -17.22
N GLY A 32 -1.64 9.38 -18.02
CA GLY A 32 -1.66 10.66 -18.73
C GLY A 32 -1.53 11.89 -17.81
N LEU A 33 -1.35 11.68 -16.52
CA LEU A 33 -1.13 12.70 -15.52
C LEU A 33 0.35 13.03 -15.37
N GLN A 34 0.62 14.22 -14.89
CA GLN A 34 1.96 14.55 -14.39
C GLN A 34 2.09 13.93 -12.98
N GLU A 35 3.25 13.35 -12.72
CA GLU A 35 3.50 12.65 -11.47
C GLU A 35 4.83 13.05 -10.86
N ARG A 36 4.85 13.08 -9.53
CA ARG A 36 6.07 13.20 -8.75
C ARG A 36 6.10 12.17 -7.62
N ILE A 37 7.16 11.41 -7.55
CA ILE A 37 7.43 10.54 -6.40
C ILE A 37 7.91 11.40 -5.24
N LEU A 38 7.19 11.35 -4.14
CA LEU A 38 7.50 12.04 -2.89
C LEU A 38 8.29 11.16 -1.93
N GLY A 39 8.18 9.84 -2.08
CA GLY A 39 8.88 8.88 -1.25
C GLY A 39 8.66 7.47 -1.73
N GLU A 40 9.56 6.61 -1.30
CA GLU A 40 9.55 5.18 -1.58
C GLU A 40 9.56 4.40 -0.27
N ASP A 41 8.85 3.29 -0.23
CA ASP A 41 8.80 2.39 0.90
C ASP A 41 8.82 0.94 0.41
N LYS A 42 9.27 0.03 1.26
CA LYS A 42 9.21 -1.41 1.00
C LYS A 42 7.89 -1.96 1.52
N LEU A 43 7.25 -2.80 0.73
CA LEU A 43 6.12 -3.59 1.20
C LEU A 43 6.65 -4.84 1.89
N GLU A 44 6.27 -5.01 3.13
CA GLU A 44 6.67 -6.15 3.96
C GLU A 44 5.44 -6.73 4.67
N LEU A 45 5.54 -7.96 5.09
CA LEU A 45 4.55 -8.57 5.98
C LEU A 45 4.68 -7.90 7.35
N ILE A 46 3.59 -7.30 7.80
CA ILE A 46 3.48 -6.74 9.14
C ILE A 46 2.69 -7.71 9.99
N MET A 47 3.24 -8.09 11.13
CA MET A 47 2.67 -9.10 12.00
C MET A 47 3.04 -8.87 13.46
N ARG A 48 2.27 -9.44 14.36
CA ARG A 48 2.70 -9.60 15.74
C ARG A 48 3.82 -10.63 15.81
N GLU A 49 4.70 -10.49 16.81
CA GLU A 49 5.83 -11.41 16.98
C GLU A 49 5.42 -12.86 17.16
N ASP A 50 4.30 -13.11 17.85
CA ASP A 50 3.75 -14.44 18.12
C ASP A 50 3.04 -15.08 16.90
N LEU A 51 2.78 -14.29 15.83
CA LEU A 51 2.19 -14.76 14.57
C LEU A 51 3.18 -14.85 13.42
N ASP A 52 4.48 -14.74 13.72
CA ASP A 52 5.54 -14.82 12.72
C ASP A 52 5.63 -16.24 12.13
N PRO A 53 5.33 -16.46 10.83
CA PRO A 53 5.32 -17.79 10.24
C PRO A 53 6.73 -18.37 10.00
N ALA A 54 7.78 -17.56 10.20
CA ALA A 54 9.16 -17.94 10.01
C ALA A 54 10.07 -17.22 11.02
N PRO A 55 9.89 -17.44 12.35
CA PRO A 55 10.60 -16.68 13.38
C PRO A 55 12.12 -16.81 13.31
N GLU A 56 12.60 -17.93 12.77
CA GLU A 56 14.02 -18.25 12.59
C GLU A 56 14.66 -17.59 11.36
N LEU A 57 13.89 -16.96 10.48
CA LEU A 57 14.35 -16.35 9.23
C LEU A 57 14.21 -14.83 9.21
N ASN A 58 15.08 -14.16 8.45
CA ASN A 58 14.99 -12.71 8.24
C ASN A 58 14.00 -12.32 7.13
N GLU A 59 13.59 -13.27 6.31
CA GLU A 59 12.58 -13.12 5.26
C GLU A 59 11.64 -14.33 5.29
N VAL A 60 10.40 -14.13 4.87
CA VAL A 60 9.39 -15.20 4.90
C VAL A 60 9.34 -15.87 3.52
N PRO A 61 9.66 -17.16 3.42
CA PRO A 61 9.39 -17.94 2.21
C PRO A 61 7.89 -17.92 1.92
N ILE A 62 7.52 -17.81 0.65
CA ILE A 62 6.09 -17.68 0.27
C ILE A 62 5.27 -18.90 0.73
N GLU A 63 5.87 -20.09 0.74
CA GLU A 63 5.23 -21.34 1.15
C GLU A 63 4.84 -21.36 2.62
N ARG A 64 5.55 -20.56 3.44
CA ARG A 64 5.22 -20.42 4.88
C ARG A 64 3.96 -19.60 5.13
N LEU A 65 3.40 -19.00 4.10
CA LEU A 65 2.14 -18.24 4.17
C LEU A 65 0.92 -19.13 3.95
N GLU A 66 1.09 -20.39 3.55
CA GLU A 66 -0.02 -21.32 3.40
C GLU A 66 -0.78 -21.48 4.72
N GLY A 67 -2.09 -21.24 4.68
CA GLY A 67 -2.96 -21.32 5.87
C GLY A 67 -2.82 -20.19 6.88
N VAL A 68 -1.85 -19.31 6.75
CA VAL A 68 -1.67 -18.17 7.66
C VAL A 68 -2.81 -17.16 7.47
N PRO A 69 -3.52 -16.75 8.55
CA PRO A 69 -4.57 -15.74 8.44
C PRO A 69 -4.02 -14.40 7.97
N MET A 70 -4.66 -13.79 6.97
CA MET A 70 -4.23 -12.52 6.39
C MET A 70 -5.36 -11.49 6.41
N CYS A 71 -5.02 -10.27 6.80
CA CYS A 71 -5.87 -9.09 6.72
C CYS A 71 -5.34 -8.21 5.59
N LEU A 72 -5.96 -8.25 4.43
CA LEU A 72 -5.49 -7.55 3.24
C LEU A 72 -6.34 -6.32 2.95
N LEU A 73 -5.73 -5.30 2.36
CA LEU A 73 -6.48 -4.17 1.83
C LEU A 73 -7.34 -4.64 0.66
N ARG A 74 -8.52 -4.05 0.50
CA ARG A 74 -9.39 -4.34 -0.66
C ARG A 74 -8.65 -4.03 -1.95
N SER A 75 -8.85 -4.89 -2.95
CA SER A 75 -8.22 -4.80 -4.26
C SER A 75 -9.18 -4.23 -5.33
N ASP A 76 -10.18 -3.47 -4.94
CA ASP A 76 -11.12 -2.81 -5.87
C ASP A 76 -10.44 -1.74 -6.74
N ASP A 77 -9.18 -1.43 -6.45
CA ASP A 77 -8.39 -0.41 -7.10
C ASP A 77 -7.33 -1.03 -8.01
N LEU A 78 -7.19 -0.48 -9.21
CA LEU A 78 -6.16 -0.79 -10.22
C LEU A 78 -4.71 -0.71 -9.68
N TRP A 79 -4.52 -0.33 -8.41
CA TRP A 79 -3.27 0.04 -7.76
C TRP A 79 -2.92 -0.85 -6.55
N SER A 80 -3.64 -1.98 -6.37
CA SER A 80 -3.46 -2.83 -5.20
C SER A 80 -2.20 -3.67 -5.28
N TYR A 81 -1.26 -3.38 -4.38
CA TYR A 81 -0.05 -4.19 -4.20
C TYR A 81 -0.32 -5.55 -3.55
N ASN A 82 -1.49 -5.76 -2.95
CA ASN A 82 -1.87 -7.07 -2.41
C ASN A 82 -2.10 -8.10 -3.50
N ASP A 83 -2.47 -7.67 -4.71
CA ASP A 83 -2.67 -8.58 -5.84
C ASP A 83 -1.37 -9.28 -6.22
N PHE A 84 -0.22 -8.62 -6.10
CA PHE A 84 1.08 -9.25 -6.31
C PHE A 84 1.33 -10.38 -5.31
N LEU A 85 1.02 -10.16 -4.03
CA LEU A 85 1.15 -11.19 -3.01
C LEU A 85 0.20 -12.37 -3.29
N VAL A 86 -1.05 -12.08 -3.61
CA VAL A 86 -2.06 -13.11 -3.92
C VAL A 86 -1.64 -13.94 -5.14
N GLN A 87 -1.18 -13.29 -6.21
CA GLN A 87 -0.70 -13.98 -7.41
C GLN A 87 0.51 -14.87 -7.11
N GLU A 88 1.43 -14.41 -6.27
CA GLU A 88 2.60 -15.21 -5.92
C GLU A 88 2.24 -16.43 -5.07
N CYS A 89 1.31 -16.29 -4.13
CA CYS A 89 0.73 -17.45 -3.42
C CYS A 89 0.12 -18.46 -4.40
N GLN A 90 -0.67 -18.00 -5.36
CA GLN A 90 -1.28 -18.87 -6.38
C GLN A 90 -0.25 -19.55 -7.28
N ARG A 91 0.82 -18.85 -7.67
CA ARG A 91 1.94 -19.44 -8.42
C ARG A 91 2.67 -20.50 -7.61
N SER A 92 2.71 -20.33 -6.30
CA SER A 92 3.31 -21.27 -5.34
C SER A 92 2.36 -22.43 -4.97
N GLY A 93 1.17 -22.49 -5.58
CA GLY A 93 0.26 -23.63 -5.49
C GLY A 93 -0.80 -23.55 -4.40
N PHE A 94 -0.97 -22.40 -3.73
CA PHE A 94 -1.99 -22.24 -2.69
C PHE A 94 -2.76 -20.91 -2.82
N THR A 95 -3.96 -20.88 -2.25
CA THR A 95 -4.75 -19.65 -2.12
C THR A 95 -4.51 -19.06 -0.74
N PRO A 96 -4.19 -17.76 -0.61
CA PRO A 96 -3.98 -17.15 0.69
C PRO A 96 -5.27 -17.20 1.54
N ASN A 97 -5.11 -17.45 2.83
CA ASN A 97 -6.21 -17.47 3.79
C ASN A 97 -6.57 -16.03 4.21
N VAL A 98 -7.33 -15.33 3.38
CA VAL A 98 -7.77 -13.95 3.66
C VAL A 98 -8.96 -13.98 4.61
N THR A 99 -8.72 -13.62 5.86
CA THR A 99 -9.74 -13.58 6.93
C THR A 99 -10.47 -12.25 7.01
N CYS A 100 -9.86 -11.18 6.51
CA CYS A 100 -10.44 -9.84 6.53
C CYS A 100 -9.99 -9.01 5.33
N HIS A 101 -10.94 -8.33 4.69
CA HIS A 101 -10.68 -7.26 3.72
C HIS A 101 -10.83 -5.90 4.40
N CYS A 102 -9.73 -5.18 4.50
CA CYS A 102 -9.67 -3.88 5.15
C CYS A 102 -9.82 -2.74 4.13
N TYR A 103 -10.52 -1.69 4.50
CA TYR A 103 -10.71 -0.52 3.62
C TYR A 103 -9.46 0.36 3.53
N ASP A 104 -8.68 0.42 4.61
CA ASP A 104 -7.50 1.28 4.72
C ASP A 104 -6.42 0.65 5.59
N THR A 105 -5.25 1.27 5.56
CA THR A 105 -4.09 0.83 6.35
C THR A 105 -4.33 0.90 7.87
N PRO A 106 -4.98 1.94 8.44
CA PRO A 106 -5.33 1.96 9.86
C PRO A 106 -6.17 0.76 10.29
N MET A 107 -7.19 0.38 9.53
CA MET A 107 -8.00 -0.80 9.82
C MET A 107 -7.16 -2.08 9.76
N ALA A 108 -6.34 -2.24 8.73
CA ALA A 108 -5.45 -3.41 8.60
C ALA A 108 -4.50 -3.51 9.81
N MET A 109 -3.93 -2.40 10.28
CA MET A 109 -3.08 -2.38 11.46
C MET A 109 -3.84 -2.76 12.74
N GLN A 110 -5.08 -2.33 12.92
CA GLN A 110 -5.90 -2.72 14.08
C GLN A 110 -6.18 -4.24 14.07
N MET A 111 -6.44 -4.82 12.89
CA MET A 111 -6.63 -6.27 12.75
C MET A 111 -5.35 -7.04 13.12
N VAL A 112 -4.18 -6.57 12.63
CA VAL A 112 -2.88 -7.17 12.97
C VAL A 112 -2.62 -7.07 14.48
N LEU A 113 -2.78 -5.90 15.09
CA LEU A 113 -2.59 -5.69 16.53
C LEU A 113 -3.50 -6.56 17.37
N SER A 114 -4.73 -6.76 16.93
CA SER A 114 -5.73 -7.63 17.59
C SER A 114 -5.47 -9.12 17.36
N GLY A 115 -4.47 -9.51 16.56
CA GLY A 115 -4.12 -10.91 16.32
C GLY A 115 -5.01 -11.63 15.32
N PHE A 116 -5.79 -10.92 14.49
CA PHE A 116 -6.64 -11.54 13.47
C PHE A 116 -5.83 -12.13 12.29
N GLY A 117 -4.58 -11.73 12.15
CA GLY A 117 -3.70 -12.24 11.10
C GLY A 117 -2.53 -11.28 10.83
N ILE A 118 -1.84 -11.55 9.75
CA ILE A 118 -0.76 -10.71 9.23
C ILE A 118 -1.27 -9.84 8.09
N SER A 119 -0.55 -8.75 7.75
CA SER A 119 -0.91 -7.89 6.62
C SER A 119 0.30 -7.53 5.78
N PHE A 120 0.11 -7.24 4.49
CA PHE A 120 1.16 -6.83 3.57
C PHE A 120 1.06 -5.31 3.34
N LEU A 121 1.91 -4.56 4.03
CA LEU A 121 1.82 -3.10 4.14
C LEU A 121 3.19 -2.43 3.97
N PRO A 122 3.22 -1.11 3.70
CA PRO A 122 4.46 -0.35 3.74
C PRO A 122 5.15 -0.45 5.11
N LYS A 123 6.45 -0.74 5.10
CA LYS A 123 7.24 -0.93 6.34
C LYS A 123 7.19 0.28 7.28
N SER A 124 7.14 1.49 6.70
CA SER A 124 7.09 2.74 7.48
C SER A 124 5.91 2.80 8.46
N ILE A 125 4.87 1.96 8.28
CA ILE A 125 3.72 1.93 9.19
C ILE A 125 4.13 1.60 10.63
N LEU A 126 5.22 0.86 10.84
CA LEU A 126 5.71 0.54 12.17
C LEU A 126 6.08 1.78 12.98
N SER A 127 6.54 2.84 12.32
CA SER A 127 6.91 4.10 12.97
C SER A 127 5.71 4.82 13.60
N THR A 128 4.49 4.51 13.16
CA THR A 128 3.25 5.07 13.71
C THR A 128 2.74 4.31 14.94
N HIS A 129 3.38 3.17 15.27
CA HIS A 129 3.01 2.31 16.40
C HIS A 129 4.25 1.97 17.26
N PRO A 130 4.94 2.97 17.84
CA PRO A 130 6.15 2.74 18.60
C PRO A 130 5.84 1.90 19.85
N GLY A 131 6.66 0.87 20.09
CA GLY A 131 6.50 -0.01 21.24
C GLY A 131 5.44 -1.11 21.10
N ALA A 132 4.72 -1.18 19.99
CA ALA A 132 3.87 -2.32 19.72
C ALA A 132 4.71 -3.59 19.42
N PRO A 133 4.25 -4.79 19.84
CA PRO A 133 4.95 -6.06 19.59
C PRO A 133 4.80 -6.50 18.13
N LEU A 134 5.26 -5.66 17.21
CA LEU A 134 5.12 -5.83 15.77
C LEU A 134 6.48 -6.05 15.11
N LYS A 135 6.47 -6.90 14.09
CA LYS A 135 7.58 -7.14 13.18
C LYS A 135 7.20 -6.83 11.74
N ALA A 136 8.21 -6.47 10.96
CA ALA A 136 8.13 -6.42 9.51
C ALA A 136 9.16 -7.37 8.92
N LYS A 137 8.74 -8.19 7.96
CA LYS A 137 9.63 -9.08 7.20
C LYS A 137 9.28 -9.05 5.71
N PRO A 138 10.29 -8.98 4.84
CA PRO A 138 10.06 -9.14 3.41
C PRO A 138 9.62 -10.57 3.08
N VAL A 139 8.83 -10.72 2.03
CA VAL A 139 8.56 -12.02 1.41
C VAL A 139 9.72 -12.33 0.46
N ARG A 140 10.29 -13.53 0.58
CA ARG A 140 11.39 -13.98 -0.26
C ARG A 140 10.99 -13.99 -1.74
N GLY A 141 11.80 -13.34 -2.58
CA GLY A 141 11.54 -13.30 -4.02
C GLY A 141 10.45 -12.30 -4.44
N LEU A 142 9.86 -11.54 -3.50
CA LEU A 142 8.79 -10.58 -3.78
C LEU A 142 9.18 -9.16 -3.33
N PRO A 143 10.19 -8.53 -3.96
CA PRO A 143 10.69 -7.21 -3.56
C PRO A 143 9.77 -6.08 -4.08
N ILE A 144 8.55 -6.00 -3.57
CA ILE A 144 7.59 -4.96 -3.98
C ILE A 144 7.88 -3.67 -3.24
N ARG A 145 7.80 -2.56 -3.99
CA ARG A 145 7.94 -1.21 -3.46
C ARG A 145 6.61 -0.47 -3.56
N SER A 146 6.37 0.40 -2.61
CA SER A 146 5.26 1.34 -2.60
C SER A 146 5.80 2.74 -2.77
N TYR A 147 5.18 3.51 -3.64
CA TYR A 147 5.57 4.90 -3.92
C TYR A 147 4.46 5.82 -3.42
N ALA A 148 4.84 6.82 -2.62
CA ALA A 148 3.97 7.96 -2.35
C ALA A 148 4.10 8.93 -3.53
N VAL A 149 3.00 9.20 -4.21
CA VAL A 149 2.96 9.97 -5.45
C VAL A 149 2.05 11.17 -5.29
N LEU A 150 2.51 12.33 -5.75
CA LEU A 150 1.68 13.49 -6.05
C LEU A 150 1.40 13.46 -7.55
N ALA A 151 0.12 13.39 -7.92
CA ALA A 151 -0.32 13.42 -9.31
C ALA A 151 -1.20 14.64 -9.57
N TRP A 152 -1.12 15.21 -10.78
CA TRP A 152 -1.93 16.35 -11.20
C TRP A 152 -2.17 16.33 -12.71
N ASN A 153 -3.22 16.99 -13.13
CA ASN A 153 -3.49 17.22 -14.55
C ASN A 153 -3.02 18.64 -14.92
N SER A 154 -1.99 18.75 -15.77
CA SER A 154 -1.45 20.03 -16.20
C SER A 154 -2.45 20.92 -16.96
N ALA A 155 -3.46 20.32 -17.61
CA ALA A 155 -4.51 21.08 -18.28
C ALA A 155 -5.47 21.77 -17.30
N VAL A 156 -5.54 21.30 -16.03
CA VAL A 156 -6.44 21.82 -14.99
C VAL A 156 -5.70 22.69 -13.96
N LEU A 157 -4.39 22.74 -14.03
CA LEU A 157 -3.52 23.56 -13.15
C LEU A 157 -3.66 25.07 -13.43
N SER A 158 -4.89 25.58 -13.40
CA SER A 158 -5.14 27.03 -13.64
C SER A 158 -5.08 27.88 -12.38
N ALA A 159 -5.11 27.27 -11.19
CA ALA A 159 -5.06 27.99 -9.92
C ALA A 159 -3.61 28.26 -9.48
N PRO A 160 -3.17 29.53 -9.35
CA PRO A 160 -1.79 29.87 -8.98
C PRO A 160 -1.31 29.25 -7.66
N CYS A 161 -2.23 29.06 -6.69
CA CYS A 161 -1.92 28.43 -5.41
C CYS A 161 -1.52 26.94 -5.57
N VAL A 162 -2.12 26.24 -6.54
CA VAL A 162 -1.82 24.82 -6.79
C VAL A 162 -0.51 24.69 -7.57
N GLN A 163 -0.27 25.57 -8.54
CA GLN A 163 1.01 25.65 -9.25
C GLN A 163 2.14 25.84 -8.24
N ARG A 164 2.01 26.83 -7.37
CA ARG A 164 3.00 27.08 -6.32
C ARG A 164 3.19 25.90 -5.36
N PHE A 165 2.11 25.23 -4.96
CA PHE A 165 2.18 24.02 -4.12
C PHE A 165 2.95 22.89 -4.81
N VAL A 166 2.69 22.65 -6.09
CA VAL A 166 3.40 21.65 -6.88
C VAL A 166 4.87 22.03 -7.01
N GLU A 167 5.17 23.30 -7.34
CA GLU A 167 6.54 23.81 -7.49
C GLU A 167 7.33 23.73 -6.18
N GLU A 168 6.77 24.17 -5.04
CA GLU A 168 7.42 24.11 -3.72
C GLU A 168 7.72 22.67 -3.27
N LYS A 169 6.93 21.70 -3.70
CA LYS A 169 7.22 20.29 -3.50
C LYS A 169 8.15 19.72 -4.59
N MET A 170 8.54 20.55 -5.55
CA MET A 170 9.52 20.22 -6.59
C MET A 170 10.97 20.56 -6.20
N THR A 171 11.18 21.28 -5.11
CA THR A 171 12.50 21.62 -4.55
C THR A 171 12.83 20.70 -3.40
#